data_1b7403af5e4ff3e34d7510e3374449bb
#
_entry.id   1b7403af5e4ff3e34d7510e3374449bb
#
_cell.length_a   1.000
_cell.length_b   1.000
_cell.length_c   1.000
_cell.angle_alpha   90.00
_cell.angle_beta   90.00
_cell.angle_gamma   90.00
#
_symmetry.space_group_name_H-M   'P 1'
#
loop_
_entity.id
_entity.type
_entity.pdbx_description
1 polymer ?
#
loop_
_entity_poly.entity_id
_entity_poly.type
_entity_poly.pdbx_seq_one_letter_code
_entity_poly.pdbx_strand_id
1 'polypeptide(L)'
;RKHNRKVVAGMMKRIILLIGFLVCAVPALYPREAEAKTEAEKVWERANTLYINGDYVGAAAFYEAIVDKGYISGRLFYNLGNAYFKAGELGRAVLNYNRAQKLMPYDKDVTYNLAVANGYVKDKIDTVPEFFLSRWIKAWRSSLDSNTWAARSLVLLAVALAGVLVFLLEERSGWR
;
A
#
# COMPACT_ATOMS: atom_id res chain seq x y z
N ARG A 1 -50.94 -7.77 -21.05
CA ARG A 1 -50.13 -7.03 -20.01
C ARG A 1 -49.93 -7.80 -18.73
N LYS A 2 -50.87 -8.59 -18.20
CA LYS A 2 -50.69 -9.42 -16.97
C LYS A 2 -49.71 -10.59 -17.15
N HIS A 3 -49.64 -11.18 -18.33
CA HIS A 3 -48.71 -12.29 -18.61
C HIS A 3 -47.23 -11.87 -18.57
N ASN A 4 -46.87 -10.74 -19.20
CA ASN A 4 -45.50 -10.20 -19.17
C ASN A 4 -45.01 -9.84 -17.76
N ARG A 5 -45.89 -9.34 -16.88
CA ARG A 5 -45.53 -9.06 -15.48
C ARG A 5 -45.15 -10.31 -14.69
N LYS A 6 -45.82 -11.45 -14.93
CA LYS A 6 -45.47 -12.72 -14.27
C LYS A 6 -44.13 -13.27 -14.75
N VAL A 7 -43.80 -13.16 -16.04
CA VAL A 7 -42.51 -13.58 -16.62
C VAL A 7 -41.39 -12.73 -16.07
N VAL A 8 -41.54 -11.40 -16.05
CA VAL A 8 -40.52 -10.48 -15.49
C VAL A 8 -40.30 -10.71 -14.00
N ALA A 9 -41.37 -10.92 -13.21
CA ALA A 9 -41.26 -11.23 -11.79
C ALA A 9 -40.53 -12.57 -11.53
N GLY A 10 -40.74 -13.57 -12.39
CA GLY A 10 -40.02 -14.86 -12.33
C GLY A 10 -38.54 -14.73 -12.65
N MET A 11 -38.19 -13.92 -13.66
CA MET A 11 -36.80 -13.61 -13.99
C MET A 11 -36.09 -12.83 -12.88
N MET A 12 -36.74 -11.82 -12.31
CA MET A 12 -36.18 -11.06 -11.19
C MET A 12 -35.88 -11.95 -9.97
N LYS A 13 -36.78 -12.85 -9.61
CA LYS A 13 -36.58 -13.82 -8.51
C LYS A 13 -35.34 -14.71 -8.77
N ARG A 14 -35.16 -15.19 -10.00
CA ARG A 14 -34.00 -16.02 -10.38
C ARG A 14 -32.69 -15.20 -10.32
N ILE A 15 -32.69 -13.95 -10.77
CA ILE A 15 -31.55 -13.05 -10.70
C ILE A 15 -31.17 -12.75 -9.26
N ILE A 16 -32.14 -12.46 -8.40
CA ILE A 16 -31.92 -12.22 -6.96
C ILE A 16 -31.32 -13.46 -6.28
N LEU A 17 -31.81 -14.66 -6.59
CA LEU A 17 -31.26 -15.91 -6.07
C LEU A 17 -29.83 -16.18 -6.56
N LEU A 18 -29.54 -15.88 -7.82
CA LEU A 18 -28.17 -16.01 -8.38
C LEU A 18 -27.21 -15.01 -7.75
N ILE A 19 -27.62 -13.76 -7.53
CA ILE A 19 -26.83 -12.74 -6.85
C ILE A 19 -26.61 -13.15 -5.38
N GLY A 20 -27.65 -13.63 -4.70
CA GLY A 20 -27.55 -14.14 -3.32
C GLY A 20 -26.59 -15.31 -3.20
N PHE A 21 -26.62 -16.26 -4.14
CA PHE A 21 -25.68 -17.39 -4.20
C PHE A 21 -24.25 -16.92 -4.47
N LEU A 22 -24.07 -15.96 -5.39
CA LEU A 22 -22.76 -15.40 -5.71
C LEU A 22 -22.15 -14.67 -4.49
N VAL A 23 -22.96 -13.87 -3.78
CA VAL A 23 -22.53 -13.15 -2.56
C VAL A 23 -22.19 -14.10 -1.42
N CYS A 24 -22.90 -15.21 -1.26
CA CYS A 24 -22.58 -16.24 -0.27
C CYS A 24 -21.37 -17.10 -0.64
N ALA A 25 -21.03 -17.23 -1.91
CA ALA A 25 -19.88 -18.01 -2.36
C ALA A 25 -18.55 -17.22 -2.25
N VAL A 26 -18.61 -15.89 -2.26
CA VAL A 26 -17.43 -15.01 -2.16
C VAL A 26 -16.61 -15.24 -0.89
N PRO A 27 -17.19 -15.36 0.34
CA PRO A 27 -16.42 -15.60 1.55
C PRO A 27 -15.68 -16.96 1.56
N ALA A 28 -16.21 -17.98 0.85
CA ALA A 28 -15.58 -19.30 0.78
C ALA A 28 -14.28 -19.32 -0.06
N LEU A 29 -14.05 -18.26 -0.86
CA LEU A 29 -12.85 -18.11 -1.69
C LEU A 29 -11.68 -17.42 -0.96
N TYR A 30 -11.90 -16.82 0.22
CA TYR A 30 -10.91 -16.01 0.94
C TYR A 30 -10.42 -16.52 2.33
N PRO A 31 -10.58 -17.81 2.75
CA PRO A 31 -10.10 -18.24 4.06
C PRO A 31 -8.58 -18.20 4.18
N ARG A 32 -7.87 -18.36 3.06
CA ARG A 32 -6.42 -18.52 3.03
C ARG A 32 -5.65 -17.22 3.30
N GLU A 33 -6.20 -16.07 2.89
CA GLU A 33 -5.57 -14.77 3.16
C GLU A 33 -5.71 -14.34 4.62
N ALA A 34 -6.83 -14.64 5.24
CA ALA A 34 -7.06 -14.33 6.65
C ALA A 34 -6.16 -15.16 7.57
N GLU A 35 -5.99 -16.45 7.30
CA GLU A 35 -5.09 -17.33 8.05
C GLU A 35 -3.63 -16.93 7.87
N ALA A 36 -3.21 -16.63 6.65
CA ALA A 36 -1.86 -16.17 6.36
C ALA A 36 -1.52 -14.85 7.06
N LYS A 37 -2.50 -13.93 7.14
CA LYS A 37 -2.36 -12.66 7.87
C LYS A 37 -2.22 -12.88 9.37
N THR A 38 -3.00 -13.79 9.95
CA THR A 38 -2.91 -14.15 11.36
C THR A 38 -1.55 -14.76 11.71
N GLU A 39 -1.02 -15.63 10.87
CA GLU A 39 0.32 -16.19 11.06
C GLU A 39 1.42 -15.11 10.93
N ALA A 40 1.31 -14.19 10.00
CA ALA A 40 2.24 -13.06 9.90
C ALA A 40 2.21 -12.16 11.13
N GLU A 41 1.03 -11.94 11.72
CA GLU A 41 0.87 -11.19 12.97
C GLU A 41 1.57 -11.88 14.14
N LYS A 42 1.45 -13.19 14.30
CA LYS A 42 2.17 -13.96 15.35
C LYS A 42 3.69 -13.86 15.19
N VAL A 43 4.17 -13.96 13.93
CA VAL A 43 5.60 -13.82 13.63
C VAL A 43 6.06 -12.40 13.95
N TRP A 44 5.25 -11.38 13.66
CA TRP A 44 5.51 -9.98 13.98
C TRP A 44 5.62 -9.75 15.49
N GLU A 45 4.68 -10.26 16.28
CA GLU A 45 4.71 -10.17 17.75
C GLU A 45 5.95 -10.85 18.33
N ARG A 46 6.32 -12.01 17.78
CA ARG A 46 7.54 -12.71 18.17
C ARG A 46 8.79 -11.88 17.89
N ALA A 47 8.88 -11.28 16.71
CA ALA A 47 9.99 -10.38 16.34
C ALA A 47 10.08 -9.18 17.30
N ASN A 48 8.95 -8.55 17.62
CA ASN A 48 8.90 -7.45 18.59
C ASN A 48 9.37 -7.88 19.99
N THR A 49 8.95 -9.05 20.44
CA THR A 49 9.37 -9.60 21.73
C THR A 49 10.88 -9.83 21.80
N LEU A 50 11.46 -10.41 20.75
CA LEU A 50 12.90 -10.60 20.66
C LEU A 50 13.65 -9.26 20.65
N TYR A 51 13.14 -8.29 19.92
CA TYR A 51 13.72 -6.94 19.86
C TYR A 51 13.74 -6.28 21.25
N ILE A 52 12.63 -6.35 22.00
CA ILE A 52 12.51 -5.79 23.34
C ILE A 52 13.47 -6.50 24.33
N ASN A 53 13.65 -7.80 24.16
CA ASN A 53 14.56 -8.61 24.99
C ASN A 53 16.04 -8.44 24.60
N GLY A 54 16.36 -7.62 23.59
CA GLY A 54 17.73 -7.37 23.15
C GLY A 54 18.30 -8.39 22.15
N ASP A 55 17.53 -9.41 21.79
CA ASP A 55 17.89 -10.34 20.70
C ASP A 55 17.57 -9.71 19.33
N TYR A 56 18.41 -8.78 18.92
CA TYR A 56 18.22 -8.04 17.69
C TYR A 56 18.44 -8.89 16.44
N VAL A 57 19.35 -9.87 16.52
CA VAL A 57 19.60 -10.79 15.39
C VAL A 57 18.41 -11.70 15.19
N GLY A 58 17.87 -12.28 16.27
CA GLY A 58 16.66 -13.07 16.24
C GLY A 58 15.46 -12.27 15.74
N ALA A 59 15.30 -11.03 16.23
CA ALA A 59 14.24 -10.14 15.77
C ALA A 59 14.32 -9.87 14.26
N ALA A 60 15.52 -9.58 13.75
CA ALA A 60 15.75 -9.36 12.32
C ALA A 60 15.34 -10.58 11.49
N ALA A 61 15.72 -11.79 11.90
CA ALA A 61 15.38 -13.03 11.21
C ALA A 61 13.85 -13.24 11.12
N PHE A 62 13.11 -12.95 12.20
CA PHE A 62 11.65 -13.06 12.19
C PHE A 62 10.99 -11.97 11.30
N TYR A 63 11.50 -10.74 11.30
CA TYR A 63 11.02 -9.70 10.36
C TYR A 63 11.32 -10.07 8.90
N GLU A 64 12.51 -10.63 8.60
CA GLU A 64 12.82 -11.14 7.25
C GLU A 64 11.87 -12.24 6.81
N ALA A 65 11.54 -13.17 7.69
CA ALA A 65 10.58 -14.23 7.39
C ALA A 65 9.20 -13.68 6.98
N ILE A 66 8.82 -12.50 7.48
CA ILE A 66 7.58 -11.81 7.05
C ILE A 66 7.78 -11.21 5.65
N VAL A 67 8.93 -10.59 5.38
CA VAL A 67 9.27 -10.05 4.05
C VAL A 67 9.31 -11.17 3.00
N ASP A 68 9.90 -12.31 3.32
CA ASP A 68 10.03 -13.48 2.42
C ASP A 68 8.67 -14.09 2.06
N LYS A 69 7.67 -13.96 2.93
CA LYS A 69 6.28 -14.32 2.63
C LYS A 69 5.57 -13.30 1.73
N GLY A 70 6.25 -12.24 1.29
CA GLY A 70 5.72 -11.22 0.40
C GLY A 70 5.00 -10.07 1.10
N TYR A 71 5.01 -10.00 2.42
CA TYR A 71 4.43 -8.86 3.13
C TYR A 71 5.36 -7.66 3.06
N ILE A 72 4.84 -6.53 2.59
CA ILE A 72 5.60 -5.30 2.39
C ILE A 72 4.88 -4.15 3.11
N SER A 73 5.55 -3.55 4.10
CA SER A 73 5.07 -2.33 4.75
C SER A 73 6.22 -1.46 5.22
N GLY A 74 6.00 -0.15 5.28
CA GLY A 74 7.00 0.80 5.76
C GLY A 74 7.41 0.49 7.20
N ARG A 75 6.46 0.14 8.06
CA ARG A 75 6.69 -0.26 9.45
C ARG A 75 7.56 -1.52 9.57
N LEU A 76 7.33 -2.51 8.70
CA LEU A 76 8.13 -3.75 8.70
C LEU A 76 9.58 -3.44 8.38
N PHE A 77 9.85 -2.68 7.32
CA PHE A 77 11.19 -2.29 6.97
C PHE A 77 11.85 -1.36 7.99
N TYR A 78 11.07 -0.49 8.64
CA TYR A 78 11.58 0.36 9.71
C TYR A 78 12.05 -0.48 10.92
N ASN A 79 11.22 -1.42 11.39
CA ASN A 79 11.58 -2.28 12.51
C ASN A 79 12.74 -3.23 12.18
N LEU A 80 12.77 -3.76 10.96
CA LEU A 80 13.89 -4.56 10.45
C LEU A 80 15.18 -3.72 10.39
N GLY A 81 15.09 -2.47 9.95
CA GLY A 81 16.18 -1.52 9.99
C GLY A 81 16.69 -1.25 11.40
N ASN A 82 15.78 -1.07 12.36
CA ASN A 82 16.11 -0.90 13.76
C ASN A 82 16.82 -2.14 14.34
N ALA A 83 16.34 -3.35 14.02
CA ALA A 83 16.93 -4.59 14.47
C ALA A 83 18.37 -4.75 13.95
N TYR A 84 18.58 -4.51 12.64
CA TYR A 84 19.92 -4.55 12.06
C TYR A 84 20.83 -3.46 12.61
N PHE A 85 20.34 -2.25 12.82
CA PHE A 85 21.14 -1.17 13.42
C PHE A 85 21.64 -1.54 14.81
N LYS A 86 20.76 -2.09 15.65
CA LYS A 86 21.09 -2.57 16.99
C LYS A 86 22.02 -3.80 16.97
N ALA A 87 21.90 -4.65 15.98
CA ALA A 87 22.80 -5.79 15.75
C ALA A 87 24.18 -5.38 15.19
N GLY A 88 24.39 -4.09 14.83
CA GLY A 88 25.64 -3.60 14.23
C GLY A 88 25.75 -3.81 12.72
N GLU A 89 24.72 -4.33 12.08
CA GLU A 89 24.64 -4.62 10.64
C GLU A 89 24.24 -3.36 9.85
N LEU A 90 25.11 -2.34 9.88
CA LEU A 90 24.81 -0.98 9.40
C LEU A 90 24.34 -0.93 7.94
N GLY A 91 24.98 -1.71 7.05
CA GLY A 91 24.59 -1.74 5.63
C GLY A 91 23.17 -2.24 5.42
N ARG A 92 22.77 -3.31 6.16
CA ARG A 92 21.40 -3.84 6.13
C ARG A 92 20.40 -2.87 6.76
N ALA A 93 20.79 -2.18 7.83
CA ALA A 93 19.98 -1.15 8.47
C ALA A 93 19.65 -0.02 7.48
N VAL A 94 20.66 0.55 6.82
CA VAL A 94 20.50 1.62 5.81
C VAL A 94 19.61 1.16 4.66
N LEU A 95 19.81 -0.06 4.16
CA LEU A 95 18.96 -0.62 3.10
C LEU A 95 17.48 -0.65 3.52
N ASN A 96 17.18 -1.16 4.72
CA ASN A 96 15.82 -1.29 5.19
C ASN A 96 15.19 0.06 5.56
N TYR A 97 15.94 1.00 6.13
CA TYR A 97 15.45 2.37 6.33
C TYR A 97 15.14 3.08 5.01
N ASN A 98 15.93 2.88 3.95
CA ASN A 98 15.62 3.41 2.62
C ASN A 98 14.34 2.80 2.03
N ARG A 99 14.10 1.49 2.25
CA ARG A 99 12.83 0.84 1.86
C ARG A 99 11.66 1.41 2.64
N ALA A 100 11.82 1.60 3.96
CA ALA A 100 10.82 2.23 4.81
C ALA A 100 10.51 3.66 4.35
N GLN A 101 11.53 4.47 4.06
CA GLN A 101 11.37 5.85 3.60
C GLN A 101 10.61 5.96 2.28
N LYS A 102 10.80 5.01 1.35
CA LYS A 102 10.02 4.97 0.11
C LYS A 102 8.53 4.74 0.34
N LEU A 103 8.17 3.99 1.38
CA LEU A 103 6.78 3.67 1.72
C LEU A 103 6.17 4.67 2.70
N MET A 104 7.00 5.35 3.50
CA MET A 104 6.62 6.35 4.49
C MET A 104 7.47 7.62 4.34
N PRO A 105 7.33 8.38 3.24
CA PRO A 105 8.25 9.47 2.89
C PRO A 105 8.23 10.65 3.87
N TYR A 106 7.17 10.79 4.67
CA TYR A 106 7.00 11.89 5.63
C TYR A 106 7.21 11.47 7.08
N ASP A 107 7.59 10.20 7.32
CA ASP A 107 7.85 9.71 8.66
C ASP A 107 9.20 10.26 9.16
N LYS A 108 9.12 11.01 10.26
CA LYS A 108 10.29 11.69 10.84
C LYS A 108 11.25 10.71 11.50
N ASP A 109 10.72 9.64 12.10
CA ASP A 109 11.53 8.64 12.79
C ASP A 109 12.35 7.82 11.78
N VAL A 110 11.73 7.47 10.64
CA VAL A 110 12.45 6.80 9.53
C VAL A 110 13.56 7.71 8.99
N THR A 111 13.24 8.98 8.74
CA THR A 111 14.22 9.95 8.21
C THR A 111 15.37 10.17 9.19
N TYR A 112 15.07 10.32 10.47
CA TYR A 112 16.07 10.49 11.51
C TYR A 112 16.98 9.26 11.64
N ASN A 113 16.40 8.05 11.77
CA ASN A 113 17.18 6.84 11.93
C ASN A 113 18.04 6.51 10.71
N LEU A 114 17.53 6.81 9.50
CA LEU A 114 18.32 6.70 8.28
C LEU A 114 19.53 7.66 8.31
N ALA A 115 19.33 8.90 8.72
CA ALA A 115 20.43 9.88 8.83
C ALA A 115 21.47 9.43 9.86
N VAL A 116 21.02 8.93 11.02
CA VAL A 116 21.89 8.37 12.06
C VAL A 116 22.70 7.18 11.51
N ALA A 117 22.02 6.20 10.90
CA ALA A 117 22.68 5.01 10.34
C ALA A 117 23.71 5.37 9.28
N ASN A 118 23.41 6.30 8.39
CA ASN A 118 24.34 6.81 7.39
C ASN A 118 25.57 7.50 8.01
N GLY A 119 25.41 8.12 9.18
CA GLY A 119 26.52 8.71 9.92
C GLY A 119 27.55 7.69 10.44
N TYR A 120 27.10 6.45 10.70
CA TYR A 120 27.97 5.34 11.14
C TYR A 120 28.62 4.56 9.99
N VAL A 121 28.10 4.68 8.77
CA VAL A 121 28.68 4.00 7.60
C VAL A 121 29.96 4.73 7.20
N LYS A 122 31.09 4.01 7.24
CA LYS A 122 32.44 4.59 6.92
C LYS A 122 32.61 4.90 5.44
N ASP A 123 31.88 4.17 4.59
CA ASP A 123 32.01 4.30 3.14
C ASP A 123 30.86 5.22 2.64
N LYS A 124 31.17 6.49 2.48
CA LYS A 124 30.27 7.47 1.89
C LYS A 124 30.49 7.49 0.38
N ILE A 125 29.58 6.88 -0.35
CA ILE A 125 29.51 7.10 -1.80
C ILE A 125 28.98 8.51 -2.01
N ASP A 126 29.82 9.40 -2.53
CA ASP A 126 29.40 10.73 -2.95
C ASP A 126 28.33 10.58 -4.04
N THR A 127 27.09 10.84 -3.68
CA THR A 127 26.00 10.81 -4.64
C THR A 127 26.18 11.98 -5.61
N VAL A 128 26.20 11.68 -6.91
CA VAL A 128 26.21 12.69 -7.96
C VAL A 128 25.05 13.66 -7.71
N PRO A 129 25.29 14.99 -7.70
CA PRO A 129 24.22 15.97 -7.46
C PRO A 129 23.07 15.74 -8.45
N GLU A 130 21.90 15.41 -7.92
CA GLU A 130 20.71 15.24 -8.77
C GLU A 130 20.32 16.59 -9.39
N PHE A 131 20.03 16.57 -10.68
CA PHE A 131 19.52 17.74 -11.39
C PHE A 131 18.26 18.26 -10.67
N PHE A 132 18.19 19.59 -10.43
CA PHE A 132 17.16 20.18 -9.60
C PHE A 132 15.72 19.81 -10.03
N LEU A 133 15.49 19.68 -11.33
CA LEU A 133 14.18 19.33 -11.88
C LEU A 133 13.79 17.88 -11.54
N SER A 134 14.75 16.94 -11.55
CA SER A 134 14.49 15.55 -11.16
C SER A 134 14.12 15.45 -9.67
N ARG A 135 14.77 16.25 -8.82
CA ARG A 135 14.47 16.35 -7.39
C ARG A 135 13.08 16.95 -7.16
N TRP A 136 12.73 18.00 -7.90
CA TRP A 136 11.41 18.62 -7.83
C TRP A 136 10.29 17.68 -8.31
N ILE A 137 10.50 16.97 -9.43
CA ILE A 137 9.54 15.97 -9.94
C ILE A 137 9.38 14.82 -8.94
N LYS A 138 10.48 14.31 -8.36
CA LYS A 138 10.43 13.27 -7.32
C LYS A 138 9.65 13.75 -6.09
N ALA A 139 9.93 14.96 -5.60
CA ALA A 139 9.25 15.56 -4.48
C ALA A 139 7.74 15.73 -4.75
N TRP A 140 7.37 16.18 -5.94
CA TRP A 140 5.98 16.33 -6.34
C TRP A 140 5.27 14.98 -6.45
N ARG A 141 5.92 13.98 -7.07
CA ARG A 141 5.37 12.63 -7.19
C ARG A 141 5.21 11.94 -5.82
N SER A 142 6.16 12.16 -4.91
CA SER A 142 6.13 11.59 -3.55
C SER A 142 5.30 12.41 -2.55
N SER A 143 4.75 13.56 -2.97
CA SER A 143 3.97 14.44 -2.10
C SER A 143 2.65 13.85 -1.64
N LEU A 144 2.17 12.81 -2.29
CA LEU A 144 0.92 12.13 -1.97
C LEU A 144 1.12 10.62 -1.98
N ASP A 145 0.42 9.96 -1.09
CA ASP A 145 0.27 8.52 -1.09
C ASP A 145 -0.40 8.02 -2.38
N SER A 146 -0.07 6.79 -2.77
CA SER A 146 -0.59 6.14 -3.98
C SER A 146 -2.12 6.14 -4.05
N ASN A 147 -2.79 5.89 -2.92
CA ASN A 147 -4.26 5.92 -2.83
C ASN A 147 -4.81 7.33 -3.07
N THR A 148 -4.12 8.36 -2.58
CA THR A 148 -4.52 9.75 -2.76
C THR A 148 -4.36 10.17 -4.22
N TRP A 149 -3.32 9.72 -4.91
CA TRP A 149 -3.16 9.93 -6.35
C TRP A 149 -4.26 9.24 -7.15
N ALA A 150 -4.59 7.99 -6.82
CA ALA A 150 -5.68 7.25 -7.45
C ALA A 150 -7.04 7.94 -7.26
N ALA A 151 -7.36 8.36 -6.03
CA ALA A 151 -8.59 9.07 -5.73
C ALA A 151 -8.71 10.38 -6.51
N ARG A 152 -7.65 11.19 -6.56
CA ARG A 152 -7.63 12.46 -7.30
C ARG A 152 -7.78 12.25 -8.80
N SER A 153 -7.13 11.23 -9.37
CA SER A 153 -7.27 10.91 -10.80
C SER A 153 -8.69 10.48 -11.15
N LEU A 154 -9.37 9.72 -10.29
CA LEU A 154 -10.78 9.35 -10.47
C LEU A 154 -11.71 10.56 -10.40
N VAL A 155 -11.48 11.48 -9.47
CA VAL A 155 -12.26 12.72 -9.38
C VAL A 155 -12.08 13.57 -10.63
N LEU A 156 -10.84 13.76 -11.11
CA LEU A 156 -10.59 14.50 -12.35
C LEU A 156 -11.24 13.86 -13.57
N LEU A 157 -11.20 12.53 -13.66
CA LEU A 157 -11.88 11.79 -14.73
C LEU A 157 -13.40 12.00 -14.66
N ALA A 158 -14.00 11.92 -13.47
CA ALA A 158 -15.42 12.15 -13.28
C ALA A 158 -15.83 13.57 -13.68
N VAL A 159 -15.05 14.59 -13.31
CA VAL A 159 -15.28 15.99 -13.71
C VAL A 159 -15.17 16.16 -15.22
N ALA A 160 -14.15 15.55 -15.86
CA ALA A 160 -13.98 15.59 -17.29
C ALA A 160 -15.18 14.96 -18.03
N LEU A 161 -15.63 13.78 -17.58
CA LEU A 161 -16.81 13.10 -18.14
C LEU A 161 -18.09 13.92 -17.96
N ALA A 162 -18.28 14.54 -16.79
CA ALA A 162 -19.42 15.44 -16.54
C ALA A 162 -19.38 16.66 -17.48
N GLY A 163 -18.21 17.25 -17.70
CA GLY A 163 -18.02 18.36 -18.65
C GLY A 163 -18.38 17.97 -20.09
N VAL A 164 -17.93 16.80 -20.54
CA VAL A 164 -18.29 16.25 -21.86
C VAL A 164 -19.80 16.02 -21.97
N LEU A 165 -20.43 15.48 -20.93
CA LEU A 165 -21.87 15.25 -20.90
C LEU A 165 -22.66 16.56 -21.01
N VAL A 166 -22.28 17.59 -20.25
CA VAL A 166 -22.89 18.93 -20.32
C VAL A 166 -22.75 19.52 -21.72
N PHE A 167 -21.55 19.46 -22.30
CA PHE A 167 -21.30 19.94 -23.67
C PHE A 167 -22.20 19.25 -24.68
N LEU A 168 -22.31 17.91 -24.64
CA LEU A 168 -23.19 17.15 -25.55
C LEU A 168 -24.68 17.45 -25.36
N LEU A 169 -25.12 17.76 -24.13
CA LEU A 169 -26.48 18.14 -23.84
C LEU A 169 -26.83 19.56 -24.32
N GLU A 170 -25.88 20.49 -24.18
CA GLU A 170 -26.03 21.87 -24.73
C GLU A 170 -26.15 21.86 -26.26
N GLU A 171 -25.27 21.13 -26.95
CA GLU A 171 -25.33 20.99 -28.38
C GLU A 171 -26.68 20.42 -28.88
N ARG A 172 -27.26 19.48 -28.10
CA ARG A 172 -28.56 18.87 -28.40
C ARG A 172 -29.74 19.82 -28.14
N SER A 173 -29.59 20.77 -27.21
CA SER A 173 -30.65 21.75 -26.87
C SER A 173 -30.70 22.95 -27.82
N GLY A 174 -29.60 23.24 -28.54
CA GLY A 174 -29.50 24.34 -29.50
C GLY A 174 -30.22 24.11 -30.88
N TRP A 175 -30.83 22.93 -31.06
CA TRP A 175 -31.54 22.57 -32.29
C TRP A 175 -33.07 22.55 -32.13
N ARG A 176 -33.67 23.38 -31.31
CA ARG A 176 -35.14 23.65 -31.29
C ARG A 176 -35.48 25.10 -31.43
#